data_ff9ac2d597391124c10ef363faf466e1
#
_entry.id   ff9ac2d597391124c10ef363faf466e1
#
_cell.length_a   1.000
_cell.length_b   1.000
_cell.length_c   1.000
_cell.angle_alpha   90.00
_cell.angle_beta   90.00
_cell.angle_gamma   90.00
#
_symmetry.space_group_name_H-M   'P 1'
#
loop_
_entity.id
_entity.type
_entity.pdbx_description
1 polymer ?
#
loop_
_entity_poly.entity_id
_entity_poly.type
_entity_poly.pdbx_seq_one_letter_code
_entity_poly.pdbx_strand_id
1 'polypeptide(L)'
;IIGTTAVLIVSLLVCQLFLPLKLSDTMPLNRVRLLAGMLMALCCGAIGFLDDYISVVKKRNMGLTDKQKLFLQLLIGTAYALWLYFNGGSVVAVPFIGQVDFGLWFIPFCIFIVAAATNSANLTDGVDGLCGSVSFVASLFFVVAAGLLGFFEMGLTAAILAGALMGFLMWNLHPAKVFMGDTGSLFIGGMLCALAFGIGQPLLLIPVGIVYIVETLSVILQVTYFKLTH
;
A
#
# COMPACT_ATOMS: atom_id res chain seq x y z
N ILE A 1 -14.06 1.96 1.12
CA ILE A 1 -12.95 2.84 0.70
C ILE A 1 -13.27 4.30 0.98
N ILE A 2 -14.38 4.87 0.49
CA ILE A 2 -14.78 6.26 0.82
C ILE A 2 -14.85 6.44 2.34
N GLY A 3 -15.39 5.48 3.09
CA GLY A 3 -15.42 5.50 4.56
C GLY A 3 -14.04 5.43 5.20
N THR A 4 -13.13 4.57 4.71
CA THR A 4 -11.78 4.42 5.27
C THR A 4 -10.91 5.64 4.99
N THR A 5 -10.99 6.20 3.79
CA THR A 5 -10.26 7.44 3.44
C THR A 5 -10.83 8.65 4.19
N ALA A 6 -12.15 8.75 4.35
CA ALA A 6 -12.76 9.80 5.16
C ALA A 6 -12.32 9.70 6.63
N VAL A 7 -12.33 8.52 7.22
CA VAL A 7 -11.83 8.29 8.60
C VAL A 7 -10.35 8.62 8.73
N LEU A 8 -9.51 8.23 7.75
CA LEU A 8 -8.09 8.60 7.72
C LEU A 8 -7.88 10.11 7.68
N ILE A 9 -8.57 10.81 6.78
CA ILE A 9 -8.47 12.27 6.65
C ILE A 9 -8.98 12.96 7.92
N VAL A 10 -10.14 12.55 8.44
CA VAL A 10 -10.71 13.10 9.68
C VAL A 10 -9.80 12.84 10.87
N SER A 11 -9.25 11.64 11.01
CA SER A 11 -8.33 11.32 12.11
C SER A 11 -7.04 12.11 12.06
N LEU A 12 -6.47 12.32 10.86
CA LEU A 12 -5.30 13.17 10.69
C LEU A 12 -5.60 14.63 11.01
N LEU A 13 -6.77 15.14 10.59
CA LEU A 13 -7.22 16.49 10.93
C LEU A 13 -7.46 16.65 12.43
N VAL A 14 -8.10 15.66 13.07
CA VAL A 14 -8.33 15.65 14.52
C VAL A 14 -7.01 15.60 15.26
N CYS A 15 -6.07 14.75 14.85
CA CYS A 15 -4.72 14.74 15.43
C CYS A 15 -3.99 16.06 15.29
N GLN A 16 -4.12 16.74 14.15
CA GLN A 16 -3.51 18.08 13.96
C GLN A 16 -4.16 19.14 14.86
N LEU A 17 -5.45 19.00 15.14
CA LEU A 17 -6.21 19.99 15.93
C LEU A 17 -6.02 19.81 17.45
N PHE A 18 -5.97 18.55 17.93
CA PHE A 18 -5.98 18.22 19.35
C PHE A 18 -4.62 17.84 19.95
N LEU A 19 -3.60 17.56 19.12
CA LEU A 19 -2.24 17.40 19.61
C LEU A 19 -1.38 18.57 19.14
N PRO A 20 -1.27 19.67 19.92
CA PRO A 20 -0.19 20.66 19.72
C PRO A 20 1.11 20.00 20.18
N LEU A 21 1.63 19.10 19.37
CA LEU A 21 2.88 18.41 19.64
C LEU A 21 4.01 19.42 19.40
N LYS A 22 4.68 19.81 20.49
CA LYS A 22 6.06 20.30 20.45
C LYS A 22 6.92 19.15 19.93
N LEU A 23 6.92 18.93 18.62
CA LEU A 23 7.67 17.86 17.99
C LEU A 23 8.89 18.48 17.27
N SER A 24 9.99 17.74 17.37
CA SER A 24 11.31 17.97 16.78
C SER A 24 11.26 18.59 15.37
N ASP A 25 12.26 19.37 15.00
CA ASP A 25 12.42 20.07 13.70
C ASP A 25 12.36 19.14 12.46
N THR A 26 12.44 17.82 12.64
CA THR A 26 12.31 16.81 11.57
C THR A 26 10.85 16.45 11.22
N MET A 27 9.88 16.96 11.97
CA MET A 27 8.45 16.65 11.82
C MET A 27 7.80 17.12 10.51
N PRO A 28 8.09 18.30 9.95
CA PRO A 28 7.46 18.73 8.72
C PRO A 28 7.75 17.77 7.56
N LEU A 29 8.96 17.20 7.48
CA LEU A 29 9.34 16.27 6.41
C LEU A 29 8.61 14.93 6.53
N ASN A 30 8.43 14.40 7.73
CA ASN A 30 7.73 13.12 7.95
C ASN A 30 6.24 13.26 7.59
N ARG A 31 5.60 14.37 7.91
CA ARG A 31 4.20 14.65 7.49
C ARG A 31 4.07 14.75 5.98
N VAL A 32 4.99 15.43 5.34
CA VAL A 32 4.95 15.60 3.88
C VAL A 32 5.20 14.24 3.19
N ARG A 33 6.10 13.39 3.72
CA ARG A 33 6.29 12.00 3.25
C ARG A 33 5.03 11.16 3.42
N LEU A 34 4.34 11.29 4.56
CA LEU A 34 3.08 10.61 4.81
C LEU A 34 2.00 11.04 3.81
N LEU A 35 1.81 12.35 3.65
CA LEU A 35 0.81 12.90 2.73
C LEU A 35 1.07 12.48 1.26
N ALA A 36 2.33 12.50 0.83
CA ALA A 36 2.71 12.03 -0.50
C ALA A 36 2.43 10.54 -0.69
N GLY A 37 2.76 9.71 0.33
CA GLY A 37 2.44 8.28 0.33
C GLY A 37 0.94 8.00 0.32
N MET A 38 0.15 8.74 1.10
CA MET A 38 -1.31 8.64 1.09
C MET A 38 -1.89 9.04 -0.26
N LEU A 39 -1.39 10.12 -0.86
CA LEU A 39 -1.82 10.54 -2.19
C LEU A 39 -1.50 9.48 -3.23
N MET A 40 -0.31 8.89 -3.19
CA MET A 40 0.07 7.76 -4.04
C MET A 40 -0.89 6.59 -3.88
N ALA A 41 -1.21 6.19 -2.64
CA ALA A 41 -2.15 5.11 -2.36
C ALA A 41 -3.57 5.43 -2.84
N LEU A 42 -4.05 6.66 -2.68
CA LEU A 42 -5.33 7.13 -3.21
C LEU A 42 -5.36 7.06 -4.75
N CYS A 43 -4.28 7.45 -5.41
CA CYS A 43 -4.16 7.33 -6.87
C CYS A 43 -4.20 5.87 -7.32
N CYS A 44 -3.54 4.95 -6.58
CA CYS A 44 -3.64 3.50 -6.85
C CYS A 44 -5.08 3.00 -6.66
N GLY A 45 -5.76 3.41 -5.59
CA GLY A 45 -7.18 3.10 -5.39
C GLY A 45 -8.08 3.68 -6.49
N ALA A 46 -7.76 4.87 -7.02
CA ALA A 46 -8.49 5.45 -8.13
C ALA A 46 -8.35 4.65 -9.43
N ILE A 47 -7.16 4.05 -9.70
CA ILE A 47 -6.99 3.11 -10.81
C ILE A 47 -7.94 1.91 -10.63
N GLY A 48 -7.98 1.32 -9.44
CA GLY A 48 -8.89 0.21 -9.14
C GLY A 48 -10.35 0.61 -9.29
N PHE A 49 -10.71 1.81 -8.82
CA PHE A 49 -12.06 2.33 -8.98
C PHE A 49 -12.45 2.50 -10.46
N LEU A 50 -11.56 2.99 -11.30
CA LEU A 50 -11.80 3.10 -12.74
C LEU A 50 -11.98 1.72 -13.36
N ASP A 51 -11.22 0.73 -12.94
CA ASP A 51 -11.34 -0.65 -13.40
C ASP A 51 -12.71 -1.24 -13.04
N ASP A 52 -13.05 -1.22 -11.75
CA ASP A 52 -14.33 -1.69 -11.23
C ASP A 52 -15.52 -0.97 -11.89
N TYR A 53 -15.43 0.36 -12.03
CA TYR A 53 -16.46 1.17 -12.64
C TYR A 53 -16.69 0.84 -14.13
N ILE A 54 -15.60 0.67 -14.89
CA ILE A 54 -15.69 0.31 -16.30
C ILE A 54 -16.30 -1.09 -16.47
N SER A 55 -15.91 -2.04 -15.62
CA SER A 55 -16.46 -3.41 -15.63
C SER A 55 -17.96 -3.40 -15.38
N VAL A 56 -18.43 -2.65 -14.39
CA VAL A 56 -19.84 -2.58 -14.02
C VAL A 56 -20.66 -1.84 -15.09
N VAL A 57 -20.22 -0.66 -15.52
CA VAL A 57 -20.98 0.18 -16.48
C VAL A 57 -21.04 -0.44 -17.85
N LYS A 58 -19.96 -1.03 -18.33
CA LYS A 58 -19.92 -1.68 -19.64
C LYS A 58 -20.47 -3.10 -19.65
N LYS A 59 -20.85 -3.62 -18.48
CA LYS A 59 -21.33 -5.02 -18.29
C LYS A 59 -20.38 -6.02 -18.98
N ARG A 60 -19.09 -5.79 -18.85
CA ARG A 60 -18.02 -6.65 -19.39
C ARG A 60 -17.23 -7.23 -18.23
N ASN A 61 -16.75 -8.47 -18.38
CA ASN A 61 -15.88 -9.11 -17.39
C ASN A 61 -14.45 -8.52 -17.37
N MET A 62 -14.18 -7.47 -18.16
CA MET A 62 -12.88 -6.80 -18.26
C MET A 62 -13.09 -5.28 -18.17
N GLY A 63 -12.48 -4.69 -17.16
CA GLY A 63 -12.36 -3.23 -16.99
C GLY A 63 -11.24 -2.64 -17.84
N LEU A 64 -10.19 -2.17 -17.17
CA LEU A 64 -8.93 -1.78 -17.81
C LEU A 64 -8.16 -3.05 -18.24
N THR A 65 -7.35 -2.94 -19.28
CA THR A 65 -6.41 -4.02 -19.61
C THR A 65 -5.26 -4.04 -18.60
N ASP A 66 -4.66 -5.23 -18.36
CA ASP A 66 -3.52 -5.38 -17.44
C ASP A 66 -2.37 -4.40 -17.77
N LYS A 67 -2.15 -4.16 -19.08
CA LYS A 67 -1.14 -3.21 -19.55
C LYS A 67 -1.47 -1.76 -19.18
N GLN A 68 -2.75 -1.38 -19.26
CA GLN A 68 -3.20 -0.03 -18.87
C GLN A 68 -3.10 0.17 -17.36
N LYS A 69 -3.51 -0.84 -16.55
CA LYS A 69 -3.32 -0.82 -15.09
C LYS A 69 -1.85 -0.64 -14.73
N LEU A 70 -0.99 -1.50 -15.28
CA LEU A 70 0.44 -1.46 -15.01
C LEU A 70 1.06 -0.12 -15.42
N PHE A 71 0.70 0.41 -16.60
CA PHE A 71 1.20 1.70 -17.06
C PHE A 71 0.85 2.85 -16.09
N LEU A 72 -0.41 2.89 -15.63
CA LEU A 72 -0.85 3.91 -14.66
C LEU A 72 -0.16 3.74 -13.30
N GLN A 73 0.02 2.51 -12.83
CA GLN A 73 0.78 2.23 -11.60
C GLN A 73 2.24 2.67 -11.71
N LEU A 74 2.90 2.40 -12.84
CA LEU A 74 4.26 2.85 -13.11
C LEU A 74 4.37 4.37 -13.14
N LEU A 75 3.39 5.07 -13.72
CA LEU A 75 3.33 6.53 -13.75
C LEU A 75 3.24 7.10 -12.33
N ILE A 76 2.31 6.60 -11.52
CA ILE A 76 2.13 7.02 -10.12
C ILE A 76 3.36 6.67 -9.30
N GLY A 77 3.90 5.45 -9.44
CA GLY A 77 5.12 5.01 -8.77
C GLY A 77 6.33 5.90 -9.14
N THR A 78 6.44 6.32 -10.41
CA THR A 78 7.50 7.24 -10.85
C THR A 78 7.35 8.61 -10.20
N ALA A 79 6.16 9.19 -10.19
CA ALA A 79 5.92 10.48 -9.55
C ALA A 79 6.26 10.43 -8.04
N TYR A 80 5.85 9.37 -7.35
CA TYR A 80 6.15 9.15 -5.95
C TYR A 80 7.64 8.93 -5.69
N ALA A 81 8.31 8.11 -6.50
CA ALA A 81 9.74 7.83 -6.39
C ALA A 81 10.60 9.08 -6.61
N LEU A 82 10.28 9.88 -7.62
CA LEU A 82 10.95 11.15 -7.88
C LEU A 82 10.75 12.11 -6.72
N TRP A 83 9.52 12.22 -6.22
CA TRP A 83 9.24 13.08 -5.08
C TRP A 83 10.03 12.65 -3.84
N LEU A 84 10.08 11.36 -3.51
CA LEU A 84 10.89 10.84 -2.39
C LEU A 84 12.38 11.12 -2.61
N TYR A 85 12.89 10.86 -3.82
CA TYR A 85 14.30 11.07 -4.15
C TYR A 85 14.75 12.50 -3.91
N PHE A 86 13.99 13.50 -4.41
CA PHE A 86 14.30 14.92 -4.22
C PHE A 86 14.14 15.39 -2.77
N ASN A 87 13.41 14.64 -1.93
CA ASN A 87 13.24 14.95 -0.51
C ASN A 87 14.10 14.03 0.41
N GLY A 88 15.22 13.53 -0.11
CA GLY A 88 16.20 12.77 0.69
C GLY A 88 15.74 11.36 1.08
N GLY A 89 14.85 10.75 0.30
CA GLY A 89 14.37 9.39 0.51
C GLY A 89 15.25 8.30 -0.08
N SER A 90 16.38 8.63 -0.71
CA SER A 90 17.27 7.65 -1.38
C SER A 90 18.03 6.73 -0.40
N VAL A 91 18.09 7.11 0.88
CA VAL A 91 18.72 6.31 1.93
C VAL A 91 17.73 5.25 2.44
N VAL A 92 18.10 4.00 2.27
CA VAL A 92 17.30 2.84 2.67
C VAL A 92 18.04 2.05 3.74
N ALA A 93 17.36 1.69 4.81
CA ALA A 93 17.94 0.80 5.80
C ALA A 93 17.91 -0.66 5.29
N VAL A 94 19.09 -1.23 5.11
CA VAL A 94 19.28 -2.62 4.68
C VAL A 94 19.61 -3.45 5.91
N PRO A 95 18.87 -4.53 6.22
CA PRO A 95 19.17 -5.42 7.34
C PRO A 95 20.62 -5.88 7.32
N PHE A 96 21.27 -5.89 8.48
CA PHE A 96 22.67 -6.31 8.71
C PHE A 96 23.75 -5.41 8.09
N ILE A 97 23.41 -4.50 7.16
CA ILE A 97 24.38 -3.60 6.49
C ILE A 97 24.28 -2.18 7.05
N GLY A 98 23.06 -1.77 7.46
CA GLY A 98 22.78 -0.42 7.93
C GLY A 98 22.15 0.46 6.86
N GLN A 99 22.38 1.77 6.95
CA GLN A 99 21.82 2.72 5.98
C GLN A 99 22.67 2.77 4.71
N VAL A 100 22.04 2.51 3.58
CA VAL A 100 22.66 2.53 2.25
C VAL A 100 21.97 3.58 1.39
N ASP A 101 22.73 4.49 0.80
CA ASP A 101 22.21 5.41 -0.19
C ASP A 101 22.17 4.73 -1.57
N PHE A 102 20.98 4.53 -2.09
CA PHE A 102 20.77 3.92 -3.41
C PHE A 102 20.97 4.92 -4.56
N GLY A 103 21.11 6.22 -4.25
CA GLY A 103 21.25 7.26 -5.27
C GLY A 103 20.14 7.15 -6.32
N LEU A 104 20.52 7.24 -7.62
CA LEU A 104 19.56 7.14 -8.73
C LEU A 104 18.85 5.78 -8.82
N TRP A 105 19.45 4.70 -8.33
CA TRP A 105 18.83 3.36 -8.31
C TRP A 105 17.62 3.27 -7.38
N PHE A 106 17.46 4.25 -6.48
CA PHE A 106 16.28 4.35 -5.63
C PHE A 106 14.99 4.50 -6.45
N ILE A 107 15.05 5.21 -7.58
CA ILE A 107 13.86 5.47 -8.42
C ILE A 107 13.27 4.17 -8.99
N PRO A 108 14.03 3.36 -9.77
CA PRO A 108 13.50 2.09 -10.28
C PRO A 108 13.15 1.09 -9.16
N PHE A 109 13.89 1.10 -8.05
CA PHE A 109 13.59 0.30 -6.88
C PHE A 109 12.22 0.65 -6.27
N CYS A 110 11.95 1.94 -6.06
CA CYS A 110 10.68 2.41 -5.51
C CYS A 110 9.51 2.09 -6.46
N ILE A 111 9.67 2.34 -7.74
CA ILE A 111 8.66 2.02 -8.78
C ILE A 111 8.32 0.54 -8.75
N PHE A 112 9.35 -0.32 -8.72
CA PHE A 112 9.16 -1.76 -8.67
C PHE A 112 8.38 -2.20 -7.43
N ILE A 113 8.76 -1.68 -6.24
CA ILE A 113 8.07 -2.04 -4.98
C ILE A 113 6.60 -1.60 -5.00
N VAL A 114 6.32 -0.37 -5.46
CA VAL A 114 4.93 0.11 -5.53
C VAL A 114 4.09 -0.75 -6.48
N ALA A 115 4.61 -1.03 -7.68
CA ALA A 115 3.93 -1.88 -8.64
C ALA A 115 3.76 -3.32 -8.13
N ALA A 116 4.79 -3.89 -7.52
CA ALA A 116 4.74 -5.24 -6.96
C ALA A 116 3.72 -5.35 -5.82
N ALA A 117 3.77 -4.44 -4.84
CA ALA A 117 2.89 -4.49 -3.69
C ALA A 117 1.42 -4.26 -4.05
N THR A 118 1.13 -3.31 -4.94
CA THR A 118 -0.26 -3.05 -5.38
C THR A 118 -0.84 -4.24 -6.16
N ASN A 119 -0.07 -4.83 -7.07
CA ASN A 119 -0.53 -6.01 -7.82
C ASN A 119 -0.61 -7.26 -6.94
N SER A 120 0.34 -7.46 -6.01
CA SER A 120 0.29 -8.60 -5.08
C SER A 120 -0.92 -8.52 -4.15
N ALA A 121 -1.24 -7.34 -3.63
CA ALA A 121 -2.45 -7.14 -2.83
C ALA A 121 -3.72 -7.42 -3.64
N ASN A 122 -3.76 -7.02 -4.91
CA ASN A 122 -4.88 -7.29 -5.81
C ASN A 122 -5.02 -8.79 -6.11
N LEU A 123 -3.93 -9.50 -6.37
CA LEU A 123 -3.96 -10.95 -6.59
C LEU A 123 -4.40 -11.72 -5.32
N THR A 124 -4.09 -11.22 -4.14
CA THR A 124 -4.46 -11.83 -2.85
C THR A 124 -5.94 -11.65 -2.53
N ASP A 125 -6.65 -10.70 -3.18
CA ASP A 125 -8.09 -10.46 -2.99
C ASP A 125 -8.99 -11.46 -3.74
N GLY A 126 -8.47 -12.65 -4.03
CA GLY A 126 -9.20 -13.72 -4.72
C GLY A 126 -9.99 -14.66 -3.79
N VAL A 127 -9.79 -14.58 -2.47
CA VAL A 127 -10.41 -15.46 -1.47
C VAL A 127 -11.01 -14.64 -0.33
N ASP A 128 -12.21 -15.04 0.11
CA ASP A 128 -12.93 -14.39 1.21
C ASP A 128 -12.04 -14.18 2.44
N GLY A 129 -11.90 -12.94 2.89
CA GLY A 129 -11.16 -12.57 4.08
C GLY A 129 -9.63 -12.58 3.97
N LEU A 130 -9.05 -13.15 2.91
CA LEU A 130 -7.59 -13.34 2.82
C LEU A 130 -6.85 -12.00 2.76
N CYS A 131 -7.13 -11.19 1.74
CA CYS A 131 -6.48 -9.87 1.58
C CYS A 131 -6.68 -8.98 2.80
N GLY A 132 -7.91 -8.93 3.32
CA GLY A 132 -8.25 -8.14 4.52
C GLY A 132 -7.47 -8.60 5.75
N SER A 133 -7.37 -9.90 6.00
CA SER A 133 -6.67 -10.46 7.18
C SER A 133 -5.17 -10.23 7.11
N VAL A 134 -4.55 -10.50 5.96
CA VAL A 134 -3.11 -10.28 5.75
C VAL A 134 -2.77 -8.81 5.89
N SER A 135 -3.58 -7.92 5.28
CA SER A 135 -3.42 -6.47 5.39
C SER A 135 -3.58 -5.96 6.83
N PHE A 136 -4.53 -6.54 7.58
CA PHE A 136 -4.73 -6.21 8.98
C PHE A 136 -3.48 -6.52 9.81
N VAL A 137 -2.93 -7.74 9.69
CA VAL A 137 -1.70 -8.14 10.39
C VAL A 137 -0.51 -7.28 9.96
N ALA A 138 -0.36 -7.02 8.66
CA ALA A 138 0.68 -6.13 8.14
C ALA A 138 0.57 -4.71 8.72
N SER A 139 -0.64 -4.18 8.83
CA SER A 139 -0.88 -2.86 9.43
C SER A 139 -0.52 -2.83 10.92
N LEU A 140 -0.86 -3.87 11.69
CA LEU A 140 -0.46 -3.98 13.09
C LEU A 140 1.08 -4.03 13.25
N PHE A 141 1.76 -4.74 12.34
CA PHE A 141 3.22 -4.73 12.34
C PHE A 141 3.77 -3.31 12.16
N PHE A 142 3.22 -2.54 11.21
CA PHE A 142 3.65 -1.15 11.00
C PHE A 142 3.31 -0.22 12.18
N VAL A 143 2.26 -0.49 12.96
CA VAL A 143 2.00 0.22 14.22
C VAL A 143 3.19 0.06 15.17
N VAL A 144 3.63 -1.19 15.36
CA VAL A 144 4.75 -1.50 16.25
C VAL A 144 6.07 -0.94 15.69
N ALA A 145 6.36 -1.18 14.41
CA ALA A 145 7.58 -0.73 13.77
C ALA A 145 7.73 0.81 13.80
N ALA A 146 6.67 1.53 13.46
CA ALA A 146 6.65 2.99 13.51
C ALA A 146 6.79 3.51 14.95
N GLY A 147 6.16 2.84 15.93
CA GLY A 147 6.31 3.18 17.35
C GLY A 147 7.75 3.01 17.84
N LEU A 148 8.41 1.90 17.51
CA LEU A 148 9.79 1.63 17.89
C LEU A 148 10.79 2.60 17.24
N LEU A 149 10.49 3.06 16.02
CA LEU A 149 11.32 3.99 15.24
C LEU A 149 10.99 5.47 15.52
N GLY A 150 9.98 5.76 16.35
CA GLY A 150 9.59 7.12 16.69
C GLY A 150 8.78 7.87 15.63
N PHE A 151 8.19 7.16 14.67
CA PHE A 151 7.35 7.73 13.61
C PHE A 151 5.86 7.72 14.01
N PHE A 152 5.49 8.54 14.97
CA PHE A 152 4.14 8.54 15.56
C PHE A 152 3.01 8.65 14.51
N GLU A 153 3.13 9.56 13.55
CA GLU A 153 2.09 9.78 12.53
C GLU A 153 1.92 8.58 11.61
N MET A 154 3.01 7.89 11.27
CA MET A 154 2.96 6.64 10.49
C MET A 154 2.30 5.51 11.31
N GLY A 155 2.64 5.39 12.60
CA GLY A 155 2.04 4.43 13.51
C GLY A 155 0.53 4.66 13.67
N LEU A 156 0.10 5.91 13.80
CA LEU A 156 -1.31 6.27 13.85
C LEU A 156 -2.04 5.92 12.55
N THR A 157 -1.43 6.23 11.41
CA THR A 157 -1.99 5.88 10.10
C THR A 157 -2.13 4.37 9.93
N ALA A 158 -1.13 3.61 10.34
CA ALA A 158 -1.17 2.15 10.35
C ALA A 158 -2.29 1.61 11.27
N ALA A 159 -2.47 2.21 12.46
CA ALA A 159 -3.53 1.83 13.39
C ALA A 159 -4.93 2.12 12.82
N ILE A 160 -5.12 3.25 12.13
CA ILE A 160 -6.37 3.59 11.46
C ILE A 160 -6.65 2.60 10.33
N LEU A 161 -5.64 2.24 9.54
CA LEU A 161 -5.77 1.23 8.49
C LEU A 161 -6.16 -0.12 9.09
N ALA A 162 -5.51 -0.55 10.18
CA ALA A 162 -5.85 -1.79 10.87
C ALA A 162 -7.29 -1.78 11.40
N GLY A 163 -7.72 -0.68 12.03
CA GLY A 163 -9.10 -0.55 12.51
C GLY A 163 -10.14 -0.61 11.38
N ALA A 164 -9.86 0.04 10.25
CA ALA A 164 -10.71 0.00 9.07
C ALA A 164 -10.82 -1.41 8.48
N LEU A 165 -9.68 -2.13 8.39
CA LEU A 165 -9.63 -3.51 7.92
C LEU A 165 -10.36 -4.46 8.86
N MET A 166 -10.24 -4.28 10.18
CA MET A 166 -10.98 -5.06 11.16
C MET A 166 -12.50 -4.91 10.98
N GLY A 167 -12.97 -3.66 10.79
CA GLY A 167 -14.38 -3.41 10.50
C GLY A 167 -14.84 -4.02 9.17
N PHE A 168 -14.00 -3.97 8.12
CA PHE A 168 -14.29 -4.59 6.83
C PHE A 168 -14.36 -6.12 6.94
N LEU A 169 -13.47 -6.76 7.69
CA LEU A 169 -13.42 -8.20 7.87
C LEU A 169 -14.70 -8.77 8.47
N MET A 170 -15.43 -8.02 9.29
CA MET A 170 -16.73 -8.47 9.82
C MET A 170 -17.73 -8.83 8.70
N TRP A 171 -17.55 -8.27 7.50
CA TRP A 171 -18.41 -8.50 6.35
C TRP A 171 -17.75 -9.32 5.23
N ASN A 172 -16.42 -9.41 5.24
CA ASN A 172 -15.64 -10.06 4.20
C ASN A 172 -15.15 -11.47 4.60
N LEU A 173 -15.24 -11.87 5.89
CA LEU A 173 -14.95 -13.26 6.28
C LEU A 173 -15.97 -14.20 5.67
N HIS A 174 -15.53 -15.44 5.40
CA HIS A 174 -16.34 -16.46 4.75
C HIS A 174 -17.60 -16.83 5.55
N PRO A 175 -18.79 -16.90 4.92
CA PRO A 175 -19.10 -16.48 3.55
C PRO A 175 -19.19 -14.96 3.41
N ALA A 176 -18.39 -14.39 2.50
CA ALA A 176 -18.29 -12.97 2.34
C ALA A 176 -19.60 -12.32 1.86
N LYS A 177 -20.00 -11.23 2.51
CA LYS A 177 -21.15 -10.41 2.13
C LYS A 177 -20.77 -9.18 1.34
N VAL A 178 -19.50 -8.75 1.45
CA VAL A 178 -18.94 -7.58 0.78
C VAL A 178 -17.55 -7.92 0.28
N PHE A 179 -17.23 -7.52 -0.94
CA PHE A 179 -15.92 -7.69 -1.54
C PHE A 179 -15.17 -6.36 -1.62
N MET A 180 -13.86 -6.42 -1.55
CA MET A 180 -12.98 -5.26 -1.56
C MET A 180 -12.87 -4.64 -2.95
N GLY A 181 -12.77 -5.48 -3.98
CA GLY A 181 -12.54 -5.11 -5.36
C GLY A 181 -11.15 -4.52 -5.61
N ASP A 182 -10.88 -4.20 -6.86
CA ASP A 182 -9.62 -3.62 -7.29
C ASP A 182 -9.35 -2.26 -6.64
N THR A 183 -10.42 -1.50 -6.38
CA THR A 183 -10.35 -0.22 -5.68
C THR A 183 -9.68 -0.36 -4.32
N GLY A 184 -10.09 -1.36 -3.53
CA GLY A 184 -9.59 -1.55 -2.17
C GLY A 184 -8.21 -2.20 -2.13
N SER A 185 -8.03 -3.24 -2.90
CA SER A 185 -6.78 -4.00 -2.90
C SER A 185 -5.59 -3.17 -3.40
N LEU A 186 -5.76 -2.39 -4.49
CA LEU A 186 -4.72 -1.48 -4.97
C LEU A 186 -4.43 -0.34 -3.98
N PHE A 187 -5.48 0.20 -3.34
CA PHE A 187 -5.30 1.20 -2.28
C PHE A 187 -4.49 0.66 -1.11
N ILE A 188 -4.80 -0.54 -0.63
CA ILE A 188 -4.11 -1.17 0.52
C ILE A 188 -2.65 -1.45 0.17
N GLY A 189 -2.37 -2.02 -1.00
CA GLY A 189 -0.99 -2.23 -1.47
C GLY A 189 -0.19 -0.92 -1.49
N GLY A 190 -0.80 0.17 -2.00
CA GLY A 190 -0.23 1.51 -1.96
C GLY A 190 -0.01 2.03 -0.54
N MET A 191 -0.95 1.82 0.39
CA MET A 191 -0.82 2.25 1.78
C MET A 191 0.30 1.52 2.53
N LEU A 192 0.47 0.22 2.31
CA LEU A 192 1.58 -0.54 2.89
C LEU A 192 2.93 -0.03 2.38
N CYS A 193 3.02 0.30 1.08
CA CYS A 193 4.21 0.99 0.53
C CYS A 193 4.43 2.35 1.19
N ALA A 194 3.39 3.16 1.32
CA ALA A 194 3.46 4.49 1.93
C ALA A 194 3.99 4.42 3.37
N LEU A 195 3.54 3.44 4.16
CA LEU A 195 4.02 3.20 5.53
C LEU A 195 5.49 2.78 5.54
N ALA A 196 5.88 1.83 4.69
CA ALA A 196 7.24 1.30 4.65
C ALA A 196 8.27 2.35 4.20
N PHE A 197 7.99 3.09 3.13
CA PHE A 197 8.83 4.20 2.68
C PHE A 197 8.78 5.38 3.65
N GLY A 198 7.64 5.61 4.29
CA GLY A 198 7.45 6.67 5.27
C GLY A 198 8.36 6.53 6.49
N ILE A 199 8.54 5.30 6.99
CA ILE A 199 9.47 5.01 8.09
C ILE A 199 10.92 4.76 7.61
N GLY A 200 11.20 4.89 6.31
CA GLY A 200 12.53 4.66 5.73
C GLY A 200 12.97 3.19 5.68
N GLN A 201 12.02 2.24 5.77
CA GLN A 201 12.27 0.80 5.86
C GLN A 201 11.51 0.01 4.78
N PRO A 202 11.66 0.30 3.47
CA PRO A 202 10.89 -0.36 2.42
C PRO A 202 11.12 -1.88 2.35
N LEU A 203 12.29 -2.36 2.77
CA LEU A 203 12.60 -3.79 2.79
C LEU A 203 11.79 -4.59 3.81
N LEU A 204 11.16 -3.93 4.80
CA LEU A 204 10.23 -4.59 5.71
C LEU A 204 8.98 -5.13 4.99
N LEU A 205 8.68 -4.64 3.80
CA LEU A 205 7.59 -5.20 2.99
C LEU A 205 7.86 -6.67 2.60
N ILE A 206 9.10 -7.13 2.58
CA ILE A 206 9.41 -8.53 2.25
C ILE A 206 8.89 -9.49 3.34
N PRO A 207 9.33 -9.40 4.61
CA PRO A 207 8.84 -10.30 5.65
C PRO A 207 7.36 -10.05 6.00
N VAL A 208 6.91 -8.80 6.00
CA VAL A 208 5.51 -8.44 6.30
C VAL A 208 4.57 -8.86 5.18
N GLY A 209 5.03 -8.74 3.95
CA GLY A 209 4.27 -9.10 2.74
C GLY A 209 4.52 -10.52 2.25
N ILE A 210 5.07 -11.42 3.07
CA ILE A 210 5.44 -12.77 2.63
C ILE A 210 4.24 -13.54 2.05
N VAL A 211 3.05 -13.37 2.61
CA VAL A 211 1.83 -14.01 2.10
C VAL A 211 1.49 -13.46 0.72
N TYR A 212 1.55 -12.16 0.52
CA TYR A 212 1.33 -11.54 -0.80
C TYR A 212 2.34 -12.04 -1.84
N ILE A 213 3.60 -12.20 -1.44
CA ILE A 213 4.66 -12.71 -2.33
C ILE A 213 4.36 -14.16 -2.71
N VAL A 214 4.01 -15.02 -1.74
CA VAL A 214 3.72 -16.43 -1.97
C VAL A 214 2.49 -16.59 -2.86
N GLU A 215 1.41 -15.86 -2.61
CA GLU A 215 0.21 -15.87 -3.46
C GLU A 215 0.53 -15.43 -4.89
N THR A 216 1.26 -14.33 -5.06
CA THR A 216 1.67 -13.84 -6.38
C THR A 216 2.53 -14.86 -7.13
N LEU A 217 3.52 -15.46 -6.46
CA LEU A 217 4.36 -16.50 -7.06
C LEU A 217 3.55 -17.74 -7.43
N SER A 218 2.60 -18.16 -6.58
CA SER A 218 1.69 -19.28 -6.85
C SER A 218 0.89 -19.04 -8.13
N VAL A 219 0.28 -17.86 -8.28
CA VAL A 219 -0.49 -17.49 -9.47
C VAL A 219 0.40 -17.46 -10.72
N ILE A 220 1.59 -16.85 -10.63
CA ILE A 220 2.54 -16.79 -11.75
C ILE A 220 2.94 -18.22 -12.19
N LEU A 221 3.26 -19.10 -11.25
CA LEU A 221 3.63 -20.48 -11.55
C LEU A 221 2.47 -21.25 -12.21
N GLN A 222 1.26 -21.13 -11.66
CA GLN A 222 0.07 -21.80 -12.19
C GLN A 222 -0.24 -21.33 -13.62
N VAL A 223 -0.26 -20.02 -13.87
CA VAL A 223 -0.54 -19.47 -15.20
C VAL A 223 0.55 -19.83 -16.20
N THR A 224 1.81 -19.80 -15.78
CA THR A 224 2.94 -20.16 -16.64
C THR A 224 2.89 -21.65 -17.00
N TYR A 225 2.66 -22.52 -16.02
CA TYR A 225 2.51 -23.95 -16.24
C TYR A 225 1.36 -24.25 -17.22
N PHE A 226 0.20 -23.64 -17.00
CA PHE A 226 -0.96 -23.82 -17.88
C PHE A 226 -0.68 -23.40 -19.33
N LYS A 227 -0.02 -22.25 -19.53
CA LYS A 227 0.35 -21.75 -20.88
C LYS A 227 1.40 -22.61 -21.59
N LEU A 228 2.24 -23.32 -20.84
CA LEU A 228 3.27 -24.19 -21.41
C LEU A 228 2.76 -25.60 -21.72
N THR A 229 1.70 -26.05 -21.05
CA THR A 229 1.19 -27.42 -21.16
C THR A 229 -0.09 -27.51 -21.99
N HIS A 230 -0.75 -26.40 -22.29
CA HIS A 230 -1.95 -26.27 -23.12
C HIS A 230 -1.78 -25.19 -24.20
#